data_91b4cb7b75fdac9ec2fcd8368d2ee238
#
_entry.id   91b4cb7b75fdac9ec2fcd8368d2ee238
#
_cell.length_a   1.000
_cell.length_b   1.000
_cell.length_c   1.000
_cell.angle_alpha   90.00
_cell.angle_beta   90.00
_cell.angle_gamma   90.00
#
_symmetry.space_group_name_H-M   'P 1'
#
loop_
_entity.id
_entity.type
_entity.pdbx_description
1 polymer ?
#
loop_
_entity_poly.entity_id
_entity_poly.type
_entity_poly.pdbx_seq_one_letter_code
_entity_poly.pdbx_strand_id
1 'polypeptide(L)'
;DGNVYGLAVGGTATGVLYNKKIWEQAGITETPKTPDEFLADLQLIKDNTDAIPYYTNFKDASWTITQWQNLVLSAAGGAEAENKLLQDKSDLFVEGNGYYEVYKLMYDLFSKPDLLEEDHANTEWESSKVWFGEGKIATMVMGSWAVSQFMEQAENPDDIGYMPVPVTAADGKVYAEEGPDYTLGVSANSKNQDLAKAYVEWFVSDSGFSEQEGMISTVQNKELPSTLSGFKDAVFFEKAVCPDDLVGKFDEIDKESGVGVWQGDEDNFKIKLAEAAFAGKGDDGFNEIIAD
;
A
#
# COMPACT_ATOMS: atom_id res chain seq x y z
N ASP A 1 -8.80 21.20 -18.44
CA ASP A 1 -9.58 21.59 -19.61
C ASP A 1 -11.09 21.39 -19.40
N GLY A 2 -11.51 20.78 -18.27
CA GLY A 2 -12.90 20.56 -17.88
C GLY A 2 -13.61 19.41 -18.62
N ASN A 3 -12.88 18.59 -19.37
CA ASN A 3 -13.44 17.43 -20.05
C ASN A 3 -13.27 16.16 -19.20
N VAL A 4 -14.24 15.25 -19.31
CA VAL A 4 -14.16 13.92 -18.72
C VAL A 4 -13.73 12.92 -19.79
N TYR A 5 -12.58 12.31 -19.63
CA TYR A 5 -12.01 11.36 -20.59
C TYR A 5 -12.25 9.89 -20.21
N GLY A 6 -12.68 9.63 -19.00
CA GLY A 6 -13.01 8.30 -18.51
C GLY A 6 -13.67 8.35 -17.15
N LEU A 7 -14.19 7.21 -16.72
CA LEU A 7 -14.76 7.01 -15.38
C LEU A 7 -13.92 5.96 -14.64
N ALA A 8 -13.57 6.27 -13.41
CA ALA A 8 -12.90 5.30 -12.54
C ALA A 8 -13.84 4.17 -12.20
N VAL A 9 -13.36 2.93 -12.29
CA VAL A 9 -14.15 1.72 -12.03
C VAL A 9 -14.42 1.53 -10.55
N GLY A 10 -13.41 1.81 -9.74
CA GLY A 10 -13.46 1.75 -8.29
C GLY A 10 -12.23 2.42 -7.71
N GLY A 11 -12.25 2.66 -6.42
CA GLY A 11 -11.11 3.14 -5.66
C GLY A 11 -10.43 2.01 -4.86
N THR A 12 -9.18 2.23 -4.54
CA THR A 12 -8.38 1.35 -3.69
C THR A 12 -7.67 2.15 -2.61
N ALA A 13 -7.30 1.46 -1.54
CA ALA A 13 -6.40 1.97 -0.52
C ALA A 13 -5.23 1.01 -0.38
N THR A 14 -4.11 1.46 0.16
CA THR A 14 -2.98 0.59 0.50
C THR A 14 -2.89 0.40 2.02
N GLY A 15 -2.56 -0.80 2.43
CA GLY A 15 -2.50 -1.17 3.83
C GLY A 15 -1.77 -2.49 4.07
N VAL A 16 -2.10 -3.12 5.17
CA VAL A 16 -1.50 -4.37 5.61
C VAL A 16 -2.53 -5.50 5.54
N LEU A 17 -2.27 -6.47 4.68
CA LEU A 17 -2.98 -7.73 4.62
C LEU A 17 -2.48 -8.63 5.74
N TYR A 18 -3.38 -9.27 6.49
CA TYR A 18 -3.01 -10.17 7.57
C TYR A 18 -3.97 -11.36 7.72
N ASN A 19 -3.45 -12.48 8.21
CA ASN A 19 -4.26 -13.65 8.53
C ASN A 19 -4.73 -13.58 9.98
N LYS A 20 -6.01 -13.30 10.19
CA LYS A 20 -6.63 -13.13 11.52
C LYS A 20 -6.43 -14.33 12.42
N LYS A 21 -6.55 -15.55 11.88
CA LYS A 21 -6.39 -16.78 12.64
C LYS A 21 -4.97 -16.95 13.18
N ILE A 22 -3.95 -16.62 12.37
CA ILE A 22 -2.55 -16.67 12.79
C ILE A 22 -2.30 -15.61 13.87
N TRP A 23 -2.79 -14.40 13.67
CA TRP A 23 -2.66 -13.31 14.64
C TRP A 23 -3.32 -13.67 15.99
N GLU A 24 -4.52 -14.24 15.97
CA GLU A 24 -5.21 -14.73 17.16
C GLU A 24 -4.42 -15.87 17.85
N GLN A 25 -3.87 -16.82 17.09
CA GLN A 25 -3.02 -17.89 17.62
C GLN A 25 -1.74 -17.34 18.28
N ALA A 26 -1.19 -16.24 17.76
CA ALA A 26 -0.06 -15.54 18.36
C ALA A 26 -0.43 -14.75 19.63
N GLY A 27 -1.73 -14.62 19.93
CA GLY A 27 -2.26 -13.86 21.08
C GLY A 27 -2.48 -12.38 20.78
N ILE A 28 -2.47 -11.97 19.51
CA ILE A 28 -2.71 -10.59 19.09
C ILE A 28 -4.23 -10.38 18.95
N THR A 29 -4.78 -9.47 19.74
CA THR A 29 -6.24 -9.21 19.81
C THR A 29 -6.65 -7.84 19.29
N GLU A 30 -5.67 -6.94 19.11
CA GLU A 30 -5.90 -5.59 18.61
C GLU A 30 -4.92 -5.32 17.45
N THR A 31 -5.32 -4.48 16.52
CA THR A 31 -4.42 -4.05 15.43
C THR A 31 -3.43 -3.00 15.93
N PRO A 32 -2.14 -3.11 15.54
CA PRO A 32 -1.11 -2.16 15.94
C PRO A 32 -1.39 -0.76 15.39
N LYS A 33 -0.97 0.26 16.12
CA LYS A 33 -1.14 1.68 15.76
C LYS A 33 0.19 2.39 15.53
N THR A 34 1.28 1.73 15.90
CA THR A 34 2.63 2.27 15.77
C THR A 34 3.55 1.24 15.10
N PRO A 35 4.66 1.70 14.48
CA PRO A 35 5.70 0.81 13.95
C PRO A 35 6.23 -0.17 14.98
N ASP A 36 6.47 0.26 16.21
CA ASP A 36 7.00 -0.59 17.28
C ASP A 36 6.01 -1.68 17.69
N GLU A 37 4.71 -1.35 17.80
CA GLU A 37 3.66 -2.33 18.06
C GLU A 37 3.60 -3.37 16.94
N PHE A 38 3.67 -2.94 15.68
CA PHE A 38 3.65 -3.84 14.54
C PHE A 38 4.83 -4.82 14.53
N LEU A 39 6.04 -4.33 14.76
CA LEU A 39 7.23 -5.18 14.85
C LEU A 39 7.16 -6.14 16.04
N ALA A 40 6.59 -5.71 17.18
CA ALA A 40 6.36 -6.57 18.33
C ALA A 40 5.32 -7.67 18.03
N ASP A 41 4.24 -7.35 17.32
CA ASP A 41 3.23 -8.31 16.89
C ASP A 41 3.82 -9.36 15.93
N LEU A 42 4.66 -8.94 14.97
CA LEU A 42 5.35 -9.88 14.10
C LEU A 42 6.30 -10.81 14.89
N GLN A 43 6.94 -10.31 15.95
CA GLN A 43 7.74 -11.13 16.83
C GLN A 43 6.88 -12.14 17.61
N LEU A 44 5.69 -11.76 18.09
CA LEU A 44 4.75 -12.69 18.72
C LEU A 44 4.32 -13.80 17.75
N ILE A 45 4.10 -13.47 16.48
CA ILE A 45 3.78 -14.48 15.46
C ILE A 45 4.95 -15.46 15.32
N LYS A 46 6.18 -14.97 15.23
CA LYS A 46 7.38 -15.80 15.15
C LYS A 46 7.52 -16.75 16.35
N ASP A 47 7.26 -16.23 17.54
CA ASP A 47 7.47 -16.96 18.78
C ASP A 47 6.38 -18.02 19.07
N ASN A 48 5.16 -17.82 18.55
CA ASN A 48 3.99 -18.61 18.92
C ASN A 48 3.36 -19.41 17.77
N THR A 49 3.87 -19.26 16.53
CA THR A 49 3.33 -19.95 15.35
C THR A 49 4.44 -20.47 14.45
N ASP A 50 4.10 -21.33 13.50
CA ASP A 50 5.01 -21.80 12.45
C ASP A 50 4.90 -20.95 11.15
N ALA A 51 4.07 -19.91 11.15
CA ALA A 51 3.87 -19.07 10.00
C ALA A 51 5.04 -18.09 9.79
N ILE A 52 5.26 -17.70 8.52
CA ILE A 52 6.15 -16.60 8.17
C ILE A 52 5.50 -15.31 8.66
N PRO A 53 6.10 -14.56 9.60
CA PRO A 53 5.49 -13.35 10.15
C PRO A 53 5.20 -12.29 9.10
N TYR A 54 6.17 -12.00 8.24
CA TYR A 54 6.02 -11.07 7.13
C TYR A 54 6.61 -11.64 5.84
N TYR A 55 5.91 -11.48 4.73
CA TYR A 55 6.33 -11.95 3.42
C TYR A 55 6.61 -10.77 2.49
N THR A 56 7.84 -10.72 1.97
CA THR A 56 8.33 -9.55 1.23
C THR A 56 7.91 -9.53 -0.24
N ASN A 57 7.71 -10.69 -0.87
CA ASN A 57 7.55 -10.82 -2.33
C ASN A 57 8.74 -10.19 -3.10
N PHE A 58 9.96 -10.30 -2.58
CA PHE A 58 11.09 -9.51 -3.07
C PHE A 58 11.55 -9.89 -4.48
N LYS A 59 11.28 -11.10 -4.97
CA LYS A 59 11.54 -11.44 -6.38
C LYS A 59 10.81 -10.51 -7.34
N ASP A 60 9.62 -10.07 -6.96
CA ASP A 60 8.80 -9.13 -7.72
C ASP A 60 8.95 -7.68 -7.23
N ALA A 61 10.10 -7.34 -6.63
CA ALA A 61 10.37 -6.07 -5.93
C ALA A 61 10.08 -4.83 -6.78
N SER A 62 10.24 -4.91 -8.10
CA SER A 62 9.94 -3.81 -9.02
C SER A 62 8.54 -3.22 -8.83
N TRP A 63 7.57 -4.01 -8.36
CA TRP A 63 6.21 -3.52 -8.09
C TRP A 63 5.73 -3.82 -6.66
N THR A 64 6.17 -4.89 -6.01
CA THR A 64 5.72 -5.23 -4.64
C THR A 64 6.30 -4.28 -3.60
N ILE A 65 7.57 -3.92 -3.71
CA ILE A 65 8.20 -2.94 -2.81
C ILE A 65 7.63 -1.53 -3.05
N THR A 66 7.15 -1.23 -4.26
CA THR A 66 6.48 0.05 -4.52
C THR A 66 5.17 0.21 -3.75
N GLN A 67 4.56 -0.87 -3.23
CA GLN A 67 3.37 -0.75 -2.37
C GLN A 67 3.65 0.03 -1.08
N TRP A 68 4.87 0.01 -0.59
CA TRP A 68 5.27 0.83 0.56
C TRP A 68 5.17 2.33 0.27
N GLN A 69 5.46 2.76 -0.96
CA GLN A 69 5.30 4.14 -1.38
C GLN A 69 3.86 4.65 -1.22
N ASN A 70 2.88 3.80 -1.50
CA ASN A 70 1.47 4.15 -1.40
C ASN A 70 0.99 4.36 0.05
N LEU A 71 1.82 4.02 1.06
CA LEU A 71 1.53 4.25 2.47
C LEU A 71 1.97 5.64 2.96
N VAL A 72 2.85 6.29 2.21
CA VAL A 72 3.54 7.52 2.65
C VAL A 72 2.59 8.67 2.95
N LEU A 73 1.62 8.94 2.08
CA LEU A 73 0.68 10.03 2.29
C LEU A 73 -0.30 9.72 3.43
N SER A 74 -0.65 8.45 3.63
CA SER A 74 -1.42 8.01 4.79
C SER A 74 -0.64 8.28 6.08
N ALA A 75 0.64 7.93 6.13
CA ALA A 75 1.51 8.20 7.26
C ALA A 75 1.76 9.72 7.48
N ALA A 76 1.83 10.50 6.41
CA ALA A 76 2.00 11.96 6.47
C ALA A 76 0.75 12.71 6.96
N GLY A 77 -0.42 12.04 6.97
CA GLY A 77 -1.62 12.59 7.58
C GLY A 77 -2.46 13.50 6.70
N GLY A 78 -2.56 13.23 5.39
CA GLY A 78 -3.64 13.84 4.62
C GLY A 78 -3.33 14.31 3.20
N ALA A 79 -4.36 14.82 2.56
CA ALA A 79 -4.43 15.15 1.14
C ALA A 79 -3.35 16.13 0.62
N GLU A 80 -2.98 17.09 1.45
CA GLU A 80 -2.07 18.18 1.08
C GLU A 80 -0.59 17.89 1.35
N ALA A 81 -0.26 16.70 1.87
CA ALA A 81 1.10 16.40 2.32
C ALA A 81 2.15 16.57 1.21
N GLU A 82 1.91 16.02 0.03
CA GLU A 82 2.82 16.14 -1.11
C GLU A 82 2.94 17.59 -1.62
N ASN A 83 1.81 18.28 -1.78
CA ASN A 83 1.83 19.69 -2.20
C ASN A 83 2.61 20.57 -1.24
N LYS A 84 2.48 20.34 0.08
CA LYS A 84 3.25 21.06 1.10
C LYS A 84 4.74 20.79 1.00
N LEU A 85 5.16 19.54 0.82
CA LEU A 85 6.56 19.20 0.63
C LEU A 85 7.18 19.96 -0.55
N LEU A 86 6.47 20.02 -1.68
CA LEU A 86 6.91 20.73 -2.87
C LEU A 86 6.97 22.25 -2.66
N GLN A 87 6.00 22.82 -1.95
CA GLN A 87 5.94 24.26 -1.66
C GLN A 87 7.01 24.70 -0.67
N ASP A 88 7.17 23.94 0.41
CA ASP A 88 8.06 24.27 1.52
C ASP A 88 9.51 23.88 1.22
N LYS A 89 9.76 23.10 0.16
CA LYS A 89 11.06 22.50 -0.16
C LYS A 89 11.67 21.79 1.04
N SER A 90 10.82 21.08 1.77
CA SER A 90 11.20 20.34 2.97
C SER A 90 11.92 19.05 2.59
N ASP A 91 12.83 18.61 3.44
CA ASP A 91 13.45 17.30 3.30
C ASP A 91 12.40 16.20 3.45
N LEU A 92 12.43 15.20 2.57
CA LEU A 92 11.51 14.06 2.59
C LEU A 92 11.74 13.16 3.80
N PHE A 93 13.00 12.94 4.17
CA PHE A 93 13.41 11.95 5.16
C PHE A 93 13.75 12.56 6.51
N VAL A 94 12.78 13.27 7.08
CA VAL A 94 12.88 13.83 8.44
C VAL A 94 11.92 13.05 9.35
N GLU A 95 12.40 12.67 10.53
CA GLU A 95 11.59 11.99 11.56
C GLU A 95 10.26 12.72 11.79
N GLY A 96 9.16 11.98 11.80
CA GLY A 96 7.79 12.51 11.83
C GLY A 96 7.20 12.85 10.47
N ASN A 97 7.98 12.75 9.38
CA ASN A 97 7.47 12.84 8.01
C ASN A 97 7.04 11.45 7.52
N GLY A 98 5.96 11.36 6.77
CA GLY A 98 5.44 10.08 6.27
C GLY A 98 6.46 9.28 5.45
N TYR A 99 7.34 9.93 4.69
CA TYR A 99 8.43 9.25 3.97
C TYR A 99 9.40 8.57 4.93
N TYR A 100 9.86 9.30 5.95
CA TYR A 100 10.76 8.73 6.97
C TYR A 100 10.09 7.56 7.69
N GLU A 101 8.88 7.77 8.22
CA GLU A 101 8.19 6.78 9.05
C GLU A 101 7.92 5.46 8.29
N VAL A 102 7.46 5.54 7.04
CA VAL A 102 7.16 4.35 6.24
C VAL A 102 8.44 3.61 5.84
N TYR A 103 9.44 4.33 5.35
CA TYR A 103 10.68 3.67 4.90
C TYR A 103 11.55 3.21 6.06
N LYS A 104 11.51 3.89 7.22
CA LYS A 104 12.16 3.40 8.42
C LYS A 104 11.50 2.12 8.93
N LEU A 105 10.16 2.06 8.95
CA LEU A 105 9.44 0.84 9.29
C LEU A 105 9.80 -0.32 8.33
N MET A 106 9.81 -0.07 7.02
CA MET A 106 10.21 -1.07 6.04
C MET A 106 11.65 -1.55 6.31
N TYR A 107 12.58 -0.62 6.51
CA TYR A 107 13.98 -0.92 6.76
C TYR A 107 14.19 -1.73 8.05
N ASP A 108 13.54 -1.33 9.13
CA ASP A 108 13.64 -2.00 10.44
C ASP A 108 13.06 -3.41 10.39
N LEU A 109 11.96 -3.60 9.67
CA LEU A 109 11.36 -4.91 9.44
C LEU A 109 12.30 -5.80 8.63
N PHE A 110 12.81 -5.31 7.50
CA PHE A 110 13.67 -6.09 6.61
C PHE A 110 15.06 -6.36 7.20
N SER A 111 15.46 -5.60 8.20
CA SER A 111 16.68 -5.87 9.00
C SER A 111 16.52 -7.02 10.01
N LYS A 112 15.33 -7.62 10.10
CA LYS A 112 15.00 -8.73 11.02
C LYS A 112 14.75 -10.03 10.24
N PRO A 113 15.81 -10.77 9.82
CA PRO A 113 15.66 -11.93 8.95
C PRO A 113 14.76 -13.02 9.56
N ASP A 114 14.69 -13.12 10.89
CA ASP A 114 13.84 -14.10 11.57
C ASP A 114 12.34 -13.83 11.40
N LEU A 115 11.95 -12.63 11.02
CA LEU A 115 10.56 -12.23 10.76
C LEU A 115 10.14 -12.44 9.30
N LEU A 116 11.08 -12.74 8.41
CA LEU A 116 10.88 -12.83 6.97
C LEU A 116 10.95 -14.28 6.48
N GLU A 117 10.57 -14.50 5.24
CA GLU A 117 10.83 -15.76 4.54
C GLU A 117 12.33 -15.99 4.34
N GLU A 118 12.77 -17.26 4.42
CA GLU A 118 14.20 -17.61 4.34
C GLU A 118 14.86 -17.25 3.01
N ASP A 119 14.12 -17.38 1.91
CA ASP A 119 14.61 -17.14 0.55
C ASP A 119 13.78 -16.06 -0.15
N HIS A 120 13.93 -14.82 0.33
CA HIS A 120 13.20 -13.68 -0.24
C HIS A 120 13.49 -13.42 -1.73
N ALA A 121 14.68 -13.80 -2.22
CA ALA A 121 15.06 -13.60 -3.63
C ALA A 121 14.28 -14.48 -4.62
N ASN A 122 13.65 -15.57 -4.15
CA ASN A 122 12.89 -16.50 -4.98
C ASN A 122 11.38 -16.51 -4.68
N THR A 123 10.87 -15.53 -3.94
CA THR A 123 9.45 -15.42 -3.58
C THR A 123 8.61 -14.84 -4.71
N GLU A 124 7.51 -15.47 -5.03
CA GLU A 124 6.65 -15.10 -6.15
C GLU A 124 5.25 -14.68 -5.72
N TRP A 125 4.69 -13.69 -6.42
CA TRP A 125 3.35 -13.18 -6.19
C TRP A 125 2.25 -14.25 -6.23
N GLU A 126 2.24 -15.09 -7.27
CA GLU A 126 1.20 -16.12 -7.41
C GLU A 126 1.25 -17.16 -6.27
N SER A 127 2.47 -17.55 -5.86
CA SER A 127 2.67 -18.45 -4.73
C SER A 127 2.24 -17.84 -3.41
N SER A 128 2.42 -16.53 -3.23
CA SER A 128 2.05 -15.84 -1.99
C SER A 128 0.56 -15.94 -1.68
N LYS A 129 -0.30 -15.86 -2.69
CA LYS A 129 -1.75 -15.99 -2.52
C LYS A 129 -2.13 -17.37 -1.96
N VAL A 130 -1.55 -18.42 -2.54
CA VAL A 130 -1.78 -19.81 -2.10
C VAL A 130 -1.26 -20.01 -0.68
N TRP A 131 -0.02 -19.60 -0.39
CA TRP A 131 0.60 -19.79 0.93
C TRP A 131 -0.09 -18.97 2.02
N PHE A 132 -0.58 -17.80 1.67
CA PHE A 132 -1.38 -16.99 2.59
C PHE A 132 -2.71 -17.67 2.92
N GLY A 133 -3.41 -18.18 1.90
CA GLY A 133 -4.66 -18.93 2.04
C GLY A 133 -4.49 -20.23 2.86
N GLU A 134 -3.34 -20.90 2.75
CA GLU A 134 -2.97 -22.07 3.54
C GLU A 134 -2.50 -21.74 4.97
N GLY A 135 -2.43 -20.46 5.34
CA GLY A 135 -1.97 -20.03 6.66
C GLY A 135 -0.46 -20.15 6.89
N LYS A 136 0.35 -20.17 5.82
CA LYS A 136 1.83 -20.17 5.91
C LYS A 136 2.41 -18.76 6.02
N ILE A 137 1.68 -17.73 5.59
CA ILE A 137 2.07 -16.32 5.64
C ILE A 137 1.09 -15.59 6.55
N ALA A 138 1.61 -14.83 7.49
CA ALA A 138 0.79 -14.08 8.43
C ALA A 138 0.47 -12.65 7.96
N THR A 139 1.41 -11.99 7.26
CA THR A 139 1.28 -10.55 7.00
C THR A 139 2.05 -10.12 5.75
N MET A 140 1.52 -9.14 5.02
CA MET A 140 2.21 -8.44 3.93
C MET A 140 1.58 -7.07 3.65
N VAL A 141 2.37 -6.13 3.14
CA VAL A 141 1.88 -4.84 2.63
C VAL A 141 1.40 -5.01 1.20
N MET A 142 0.17 -4.57 0.91
CA MET A 142 -0.42 -4.69 -0.41
C MET A 142 -1.59 -3.70 -0.60
N GLY A 143 -1.94 -3.37 -1.83
CA GLY A 143 -3.14 -2.62 -2.15
C GLY A 143 -4.43 -3.42 -1.90
N SER A 144 -5.52 -2.75 -1.57
CA SER A 144 -6.82 -3.40 -1.28
C SER A 144 -7.40 -4.17 -2.46
N TRP A 145 -6.97 -3.87 -3.69
CA TRP A 145 -7.33 -4.61 -4.90
C TRP A 145 -6.92 -6.10 -4.85
N ALA A 146 -5.94 -6.44 -4.01
CA ALA A 146 -5.46 -7.81 -3.88
C ALA A 146 -6.28 -8.64 -2.88
N VAL A 147 -7.02 -8.02 -1.96
CA VAL A 147 -7.68 -8.71 -0.83
C VAL A 147 -8.63 -9.80 -1.32
N SER A 148 -9.46 -9.52 -2.34
CA SER A 148 -10.38 -10.51 -2.93
C SER A 148 -9.62 -11.72 -3.48
N GLN A 149 -8.46 -11.52 -4.10
CA GLN A 149 -7.65 -12.60 -4.66
C GLN A 149 -7.10 -13.54 -3.58
N PHE A 150 -6.75 -13.00 -2.40
CA PHE A 150 -6.33 -13.81 -1.25
C PHE A 150 -7.50 -14.54 -0.61
N MET A 151 -8.66 -13.89 -0.51
CA MET A 151 -9.88 -14.52 -0.01
C MET A 151 -10.33 -15.71 -0.89
N GLU A 152 -10.16 -15.63 -2.20
CA GLU A 152 -10.47 -16.72 -3.14
C GLU A 152 -9.57 -17.95 -2.94
N GLN A 153 -8.34 -17.77 -2.45
CA GLN A 153 -7.38 -18.85 -2.20
C GLN A 153 -7.46 -19.41 -0.78
N ALA A 154 -8.15 -18.72 0.13
CA ALA A 154 -8.24 -19.14 1.51
C ALA A 154 -9.30 -20.23 1.72
N GLU A 155 -9.00 -21.22 2.58
CA GLU A 155 -10.00 -22.22 3.02
C GLU A 155 -11.20 -21.53 3.70
N ASN A 156 -10.93 -20.47 4.47
CA ASN A 156 -11.94 -19.62 5.08
C ASN A 156 -11.63 -18.16 4.74
N PRO A 157 -12.39 -17.53 3.82
CA PRO A 157 -12.20 -16.13 3.46
C PRO A 157 -12.27 -15.15 4.64
N ASP A 158 -12.99 -15.51 5.70
CA ASP A 158 -13.13 -14.66 6.90
C ASP A 158 -11.81 -14.56 7.69
N ASP A 159 -10.86 -15.46 7.47
CA ASP A 159 -9.54 -15.40 8.11
C ASP A 159 -8.66 -14.29 7.49
N ILE A 160 -9.03 -13.78 6.32
CA ILE A 160 -8.31 -12.68 5.67
C ILE A 160 -8.76 -11.35 6.30
N GLY A 161 -7.79 -10.62 6.81
CA GLY A 161 -7.95 -9.28 7.36
C GLY A 161 -7.17 -8.25 6.56
N TYR A 162 -7.60 -7.00 6.65
CA TYR A 162 -6.93 -5.87 6.03
C TYR A 162 -7.03 -4.64 6.93
N MET A 163 -5.91 -3.98 7.21
CA MET A 163 -5.82 -2.87 8.15
C MET A 163 -4.98 -1.71 7.60
N PRO A 164 -5.17 -0.47 8.10
CA PRO A 164 -4.30 0.64 7.75
C PRO A 164 -2.83 0.38 8.10
N VAL A 165 -1.92 1.14 7.48
CA VAL A 165 -0.53 1.17 7.93
C VAL A 165 -0.45 1.54 9.41
N PRO A 166 0.37 0.86 10.23
CA PRO A 166 0.48 1.12 11.66
C PRO A 166 1.32 2.38 11.96
N VAL A 167 0.89 3.50 11.40
CA VAL A 167 1.48 4.82 11.64
C VAL A 167 0.35 5.78 12.00
N THR A 168 0.46 6.36 13.18
CA THR A 168 -0.47 7.41 13.64
C THR A 168 0.13 8.76 13.31
N ALA A 169 -0.61 9.58 12.56
CA ALA A 169 -0.16 10.92 12.19
C ALA A 169 -0.03 11.85 13.41
N ALA A 170 0.66 12.97 13.24
CA ALA A 170 0.96 13.92 14.33
C ALA A 170 -0.29 14.48 15.05
N ASP A 171 -1.45 14.45 14.40
CA ASP A 171 -2.74 14.86 15.00
C ASP A 171 -3.46 13.72 15.76
N GLY A 172 -2.82 12.56 15.87
CA GLY A 172 -3.35 11.39 16.59
C GLY A 172 -4.35 10.55 15.81
N LYS A 173 -4.50 10.77 14.51
CA LYS A 173 -5.40 10.00 13.65
C LYS A 173 -4.64 9.03 12.77
N VAL A 174 -5.36 7.99 12.35
CA VAL A 174 -4.94 7.08 11.28
C VAL A 174 -5.61 7.53 9.98
N TYR A 175 -4.83 7.72 8.96
CA TYR A 175 -5.30 8.12 7.65
C TYR A 175 -5.19 6.97 6.64
N ALA A 176 -6.03 7.02 5.61
CA ALA A 176 -5.99 6.09 4.48
C ALA A 176 -6.15 6.89 3.18
N GLU A 177 -5.09 6.93 2.39
CA GLU A 177 -5.20 7.46 1.03
C GLU A 177 -6.07 6.52 0.20
N GLU A 178 -7.09 7.08 -0.45
CA GLU A 178 -7.87 6.40 -1.45
C GLU A 178 -7.64 7.05 -2.82
N GLY A 179 -7.60 6.23 -3.84
CA GLY A 179 -7.43 6.73 -5.19
C GLY A 179 -8.09 5.81 -6.22
N PRO A 180 -8.36 6.31 -7.42
CA PRO A 180 -8.89 5.48 -8.50
C PRO A 180 -7.89 4.38 -8.84
N ASP A 181 -8.39 3.15 -9.01
CA ASP A 181 -7.58 2.06 -9.51
C ASP A 181 -7.39 2.24 -11.02
N TYR A 182 -8.31 1.74 -11.83
CA TYR A 182 -8.24 1.96 -13.27
C TYR A 182 -9.49 2.65 -13.82
N THR A 183 -9.33 3.22 -15.00
CA THR A 183 -10.33 4.07 -15.62
C THR A 183 -10.75 3.49 -16.95
N LEU A 184 -12.06 3.47 -17.21
CA LEU A 184 -12.63 3.11 -18.50
C LEU A 184 -12.87 4.37 -19.33
N GLY A 185 -12.33 4.41 -20.52
CA GLY A 185 -12.56 5.45 -21.52
C GLY A 185 -13.15 4.90 -22.81
N VAL A 186 -13.78 5.75 -23.58
CA VAL A 186 -14.31 5.40 -24.90
C VAL A 186 -13.33 5.83 -25.99
N SER A 187 -12.92 4.88 -26.83
CA SER A 187 -12.03 5.18 -27.97
C SER A 187 -12.66 6.23 -28.89
N ALA A 188 -11.90 7.29 -29.21
CA ALA A 188 -12.30 8.30 -30.18
C ALA A 188 -12.59 7.69 -31.59
N ASN A 189 -12.01 6.55 -31.90
CA ASN A 189 -12.18 5.84 -33.17
C ASN A 189 -13.36 4.85 -33.17
N SER A 190 -14.10 4.74 -32.05
CA SER A 190 -15.26 3.85 -31.97
C SER A 190 -16.35 4.34 -32.94
N LYS A 191 -16.93 3.41 -33.71
CA LYS A 191 -18.08 3.68 -34.56
C LYS A 191 -19.42 3.69 -33.79
N ASN A 192 -19.39 3.25 -32.51
CA ASN A 192 -20.57 3.15 -31.64
C ASN A 192 -20.32 3.90 -30.32
N GLN A 193 -19.90 5.15 -30.38
CA GLN A 193 -19.48 5.92 -29.18
C GLN A 193 -20.60 6.04 -28.14
N ASP A 194 -21.84 6.28 -28.56
CA ASP A 194 -22.97 6.43 -27.63
C ASP A 194 -23.25 5.13 -26.87
N LEU A 195 -23.20 3.98 -27.57
CA LEU A 195 -23.36 2.68 -26.93
C LEU A 195 -22.19 2.37 -26.00
N ALA A 196 -20.96 2.72 -26.38
CA ALA A 196 -19.78 2.52 -25.56
C ALA A 196 -19.81 3.40 -24.29
N LYS A 197 -20.29 4.65 -24.38
CA LYS A 197 -20.51 5.51 -23.21
C LYS A 197 -21.56 4.92 -22.28
N ALA A 198 -22.71 4.50 -22.80
CA ALA A 198 -23.75 3.88 -22.00
C ALA A 198 -23.26 2.58 -21.31
N TYR A 199 -22.38 1.81 -21.97
CA TYR A 199 -21.75 0.64 -21.36
C TYR A 199 -20.81 1.02 -20.21
N VAL A 200 -19.96 2.04 -20.41
CA VAL A 200 -19.04 2.51 -19.37
C VAL A 200 -19.80 3.05 -18.17
N GLU A 201 -20.84 3.84 -18.40
CA GLU A 201 -21.72 4.36 -17.34
C GLU A 201 -22.37 3.21 -16.55
N TRP A 202 -22.99 2.27 -17.25
CA TRP A 202 -23.61 1.10 -16.63
C TRP A 202 -22.59 0.25 -15.87
N PHE A 203 -21.38 0.03 -16.45
CA PHE A 203 -20.36 -0.79 -15.83
C PHE A 203 -19.89 -0.20 -14.50
N VAL A 204 -19.71 1.11 -14.44
CA VAL A 204 -19.26 1.81 -13.22
C VAL A 204 -20.37 1.94 -12.18
N SER A 205 -21.62 2.22 -12.64
CA SER A 205 -22.71 2.61 -11.72
C SER A 205 -23.58 1.42 -11.25
N ASP A 206 -23.85 0.45 -12.15
CA ASP A 206 -24.94 -0.51 -11.99
C ASP A 206 -24.53 -1.99 -12.16
N SER A 207 -23.30 -2.27 -12.62
CA SER A 207 -22.86 -3.65 -12.83
C SER A 207 -22.61 -4.43 -11.54
N GLY A 208 -22.39 -3.72 -10.43
CA GLY A 208 -21.95 -4.32 -9.17
C GLY A 208 -20.47 -4.75 -9.17
N PHE A 209 -19.71 -4.40 -10.21
CA PHE A 209 -18.32 -4.83 -10.36
C PHE A 209 -17.43 -4.35 -9.22
N SER A 210 -17.50 -3.07 -8.84
CA SER A 210 -16.69 -2.53 -7.74
C SER A 210 -16.96 -3.23 -6.41
N GLU A 211 -18.21 -3.53 -6.11
CA GLU A 211 -18.60 -4.26 -4.92
C GLU A 211 -18.11 -5.72 -4.94
N GLN A 212 -18.21 -6.38 -6.11
CA GLN A 212 -17.73 -7.76 -6.30
C GLN A 212 -16.23 -7.90 -6.13
N GLU A 213 -15.46 -6.93 -6.63
CA GLU A 213 -14.00 -6.89 -6.51
C GLU A 213 -13.53 -6.31 -5.16
N GLY A 214 -14.44 -5.93 -4.27
CA GLY A 214 -14.07 -5.34 -2.98
C GLY A 214 -13.43 -3.96 -3.08
N MET A 215 -13.72 -3.23 -4.16
CA MET A 215 -13.24 -1.87 -4.37
C MET A 215 -14.12 -0.84 -3.66
N ILE A 216 -13.55 0.31 -3.34
CA ILE A 216 -14.30 1.49 -2.90
C ILE A 216 -15.15 1.97 -4.09
N SER A 217 -16.46 2.04 -3.93
CA SER A 217 -17.34 2.48 -5.02
C SER A 217 -17.15 3.95 -5.33
N THR A 218 -17.04 4.29 -6.62
CA THR A 218 -17.05 5.69 -7.09
C THR A 218 -18.44 6.31 -7.14
N VAL A 219 -19.48 5.51 -6.86
CA VAL A 219 -20.86 5.99 -6.72
C VAL A 219 -21.07 6.57 -5.33
N GLN A 220 -21.52 7.81 -5.24
CA GLN A 220 -21.75 8.52 -3.97
C GLN A 220 -22.68 7.75 -3.03
N ASN A 221 -22.44 7.85 -1.71
CA ASN A 221 -23.22 7.26 -0.64
C ASN A 221 -23.26 5.71 -0.63
N LYS A 222 -22.32 5.05 -1.26
CA LYS A 222 -22.10 3.62 -1.06
C LYS A 222 -21.27 3.38 0.20
N GLU A 223 -21.55 2.29 0.88
CA GLU A 223 -20.76 1.84 2.03
C GLU A 223 -19.39 1.33 1.58
N LEU A 224 -18.41 1.40 2.47
CA LEU A 224 -17.11 0.76 2.25
C LEU A 224 -17.29 -0.75 2.10
N PRO A 225 -16.53 -1.39 1.22
CA PRO A 225 -16.59 -2.84 1.07
C PRO A 225 -16.16 -3.52 2.39
N SER A 226 -16.71 -4.71 2.65
CA SER A 226 -16.40 -5.48 3.86
C SER A 226 -14.91 -5.81 4.00
N THR A 227 -14.19 -5.90 2.90
CA THR A 227 -12.74 -6.08 2.85
C THR A 227 -11.98 -4.96 3.56
N LEU A 228 -12.54 -3.75 3.61
CA LEU A 228 -12.00 -2.58 4.30
C LEU A 228 -12.57 -2.37 5.71
N SER A 229 -13.20 -3.38 6.32
CA SER A 229 -13.76 -3.26 7.67
C SER A 229 -12.75 -2.86 8.75
N GLY A 230 -11.46 -3.20 8.58
CA GLY A 230 -10.38 -2.75 9.47
C GLY A 230 -10.05 -1.26 9.38
N PHE A 231 -10.56 -0.57 8.37
CA PHE A 231 -10.36 0.87 8.16
C PHE A 231 -11.49 1.74 8.72
N LYS A 232 -12.44 1.17 9.45
CA LYS A 232 -13.63 1.87 9.95
C LYS A 232 -13.35 3.14 10.76
N ASP A 233 -12.19 3.18 11.44
CA ASP A 233 -11.76 4.30 12.28
C ASP A 233 -10.71 5.19 11.56
N ALA A 234 -10.34 4.86 10.33
CA ALA A 234 -9.42 5.66 9.53
C ALA A 234 -10.13 6.84 8.86
N VAL A 235 -9.38 7.90 8.66
CA VAL A 235 -9.82 9.06 7.88
C VAL A 235 -9.42 8.85 6.43
N PHE A 236 -10.37 8.53 5.57
CA PHE A 236 -10.14 8.43 4.13
C PHE A 236 -9.96 9.82 3.50
N PHE A 237 -9.04 9.89 2.56
CA PHE A 237 -8.82 11.10 1.77
C PHE A 237 -8.32 10.76 0.37
N GLU A 238 -8.71 11.58 -0.60
CA GLU A 238 -8.07 11.60 -1.92
C GLU A 238 -6.91 12.60 -1.90
N LYS A 239 -5.85 12.31 -2.65
CA LYS A 239 -4.74 13.23 -2.85
C LYS A 239 -5.25 14.58 -3.39
N ALA A 240 -4.81 15.67 -2.79
CA ALA A 240 -5.20 17.00 -3.23
C ALA A 240 -4.73 17.27 -4.66
N VAL A 241 -5.52 18.08 -5.36
CA VAL A 241 -5.15 18.52 -6.71
C VAL A 241 -3.83 19.30 -6.63
N CYS A 242 -2.87 18.88 -7.44
CA CYS A 242 -1.59 19.57 -7.54
C CYS A 242 -1.81 20.97 -8.15
N PRO A 243 -1.35 22.06 -7.52
CA PRO A 243 -1.37 23.39 -8.10
C PRO A 243 -0.67 23.44 -9.46
N ASP A 244 -1.19 24.24 -10.40
CA ASP A 244 -0.70 24.30 -11.78
C ASP A 244 0.81 24.58 -11.89
N ASP A 245 1.35 25.38 -10.98
CA ASP A 245 2.77 25.73 -10.93
C ASP A 245 3.67 24.63 -10.33
N LEU A 246 3.09 23.61 -9.73
CA LEU A 246 3.77 22.45 -9.15
C LEU A 246 3.60 21.18 -10.00
N VAL A 247 2.72 21.19 -10.98
CA VAL A 247 2.48 20.02 -11.86
C VAL A 247 3.80 19.55 -12.48
N GLY A 248 4.12 18.28 -12.28
CA GLY A 248 5.34 17.66 -12.77
C GLY A 248 6.61 17.99 -11.98
N LYS A 249 6.54 18.86 -10.96
CA LYS A 249 7.71 19.22 -10.16
C LYS A 249 8.24 18.06 -9.33
N PHE A 250 7.37 17.22 -8.80
CA PHE A 250 7.78 16.05 -8.06
C PHE A 250 8.57 15.09 -8.96
N ASP A 251 8.03 14.79 -10.13
CA ASP A 251 8.67 13.91 -11.11
C ASP A 251 10.01 14.47 -11.61
N GLU A 252 10.09 15.81 -11.78
CA GLU A 252 11.32 16.51 -12.18
C GLU A 252 12.40 16.36 -11.10
N ILE A 253 12.05 16.61 -9.83
CA ILE A 253 12.96 16.49 -8.69
C ILE A 253 13.38 15.04 -8.48
N ASP A 254 12.44 14.09 -8.52
CA ASP A 254 12.72 12.66 -8.37
C ASP A 254 13.71 12.16 -9.42
N LYS A 255 13.50 12.60 -10.67
CA LYS A 255 14.39 12.25 -11.77
C LYS A 255 15.76 12.94 -11.69
N GLU A 256 15.82 14.20 -11.26
CA GLU A 256 17.08 14.95 -11.13
C GLU A 256 17.91 14.48 -9.96
N SER A 257 17.27 14.13 -8.84
CA SER A 257 17.94 13.60 -7.65
C SER A 257 18.47 12.17 -7.85
N GLY A 258 17.89 11.42 -8.78
CA GLY A 258 18.20 10.01 -8.98
C GLY A 258 17.71 9.10 -7.84
N VAL A 259 16.89 9.62 -6.92
CA VAL A 259 16.34 8.85 -5.79
C VAL A 259 15.37 7.77 -6.28
N GLY A 260 14.61 8.04 -7.34
CA GLY A 260 13.71 7.08 -7.95
C GLY A 260 12.56 6.65 -7.04
N VAL A 261 12.02 7.59 -6.24
CA VAL A 261 10.96 7.30 -5.26
C VAL A 261 9.75 6.64 -5.93
N TRP A 262 9.38 7.09 -7.13
CA TRP A 262 8.24 6.59 -7.89
C TRP A 262 8.58 5.49 -8.92
N GLN A 263 9.86 5.21 -9.13
CA GLN A 263 10.30 4.24 -10.13
C GLN A 263 10.38 2.84 -9.55
N GLY A 264 10.08 1.84 -10.36
CA GLY A 264 10.13 0.42 -10.00
C GLY A 264 11.32 -0.32 -10.63
N ASP A 265 12.37 0.38 -11.09
CA ASP A 265 13.57 -0.23 -11.64
C ASP A 265 14.54 -0.75 -10.55
N GLU A 266 15.50 -1.58 -10.95
CA GLU A 266 16.43 -2.23 -10.02
C GLU A 266 17.33 -1.26 -9.24
N ASP A 267 17.55 -0.05 -9.76
CA ASP A 267 18.40 0.98 -9.14
C ASP A 267 17.64 1.93 -8.22
N ASN A 268 16.39 1.64 -7.97
CA ASN A 268 15.52 2.51 -7.23
C ASN A 268 15.84 2.52 -5.73
N PHE A 269 15.61 3.67 -5.13
CA PHE A 269 15.82 3.95 -3.71
C PHE A 269 15.20 2.89 -2.77
N LYS A 270 13.96 2.45 -3.01
CA LYS A 270 13.26 1.46 -2.18
C LYS A 270 13.95 0.10 -2.18
N ILE A 271 14.43 -0.32 -3.35
CA ILE A 271 15.17 -1.57 -3.49
C ILE A 271 16.53 -1.47 -2.80
N LYS A 272 17.24 -0.34 -2.96
CA LYS A 272 18.50 -0.09 -2.24
C LYS A 272 18.32 -0.14 -0.73
N LEU A 273 17.24 0.45 -0.21
CA LEU A 273 16.91 0.36 1.23
C LEU A 273 16.67 -1.08 1.67
N ALA A 274 15.86 -1.84 0.92
CA ALA A 274 15.57 -3.23 1.23
C ALA A 274 16.85 -4.09 1.23
N GLU A 275 17.69 -3.96 0.20
CA GLU A 275 18.96 -4.69 0.10
C GLU A 275 19.93 -4.33 1.22
N ALA A 276 20.02 -3.06 1.61
CA ALA A 276 20.84 -2.63 2.73
C ALA A 276 20.34 -3.21 4.07
N ALA A 277 19.03 -3.29 4.24
CA ALA A 277 18.41 -3.92 5.40
C ALA A 277 18.71 -5.42 5.45
N PHE A 278 18.51 -6.17 4.37
CA PHE A 278 18.86 -7.59 4.27
C PHE A 278 20.34 -7.85 4.49
N ALA A 279 21.21 -6.94 4.08
CA ALA A 279 22.66 -7.02 4.31
C ALA A 279 23.07 -6.71 5.76
N GLY A 280 22.13 -6.33 6.62
CA GLY A 280 22.39 -6.03 8.04
C GLY A 280 23.26 -4.78 8.26
N LYS A 281 23.14 -3.75 7.41
CA LYS A 281 23.94 -2.52 7.52
C LYS A 281 23.57 -1.64 8.73
N GLY A 282 22.48 -1.95 9.43
CA GLY A 282 22.02 -1.20 10.60
C GLY A 282 21.60 0.23 10.28
N ASP A 283 21.42 1.06 11.30
CA ASP A 283 20.98 2.46 11.13
C ASP A 283 21.93 3.30 10.27
N ASP A 284 23.22 2.99 10.27
CA ASP A 284 24.20 3.68 9.42
C ASP A 284 23.87 3.49 7.92
N GLY A 285 23.47 2.26 7.55
CA GLY A 285 23.08 1.96 6.17
C GLY A 285 21.78 2.67 5.74
N PHE A 286 20.81 2.81 6.64
CA PHE A 286 19.61 3.62 6.39
C PHE A 286 19.98 5.09 6.18
N ASN A 287 20.74 5.65 7.13
CA ASN A 287 21.13 7.06 7.13
C ASN A 287 21.99 7.44 5.91
N GLU A 288 22.88 6.54 5.47
CA GLU A 288 23.69 6.75 4.26
C GLU A 288 22.80 6.90 3.02
N ILE A 289 21.78 6.05 2.87
CA ILE A 289 20.91 6.06 1.69
C ILE A 289 19.95 7.25 1.67
N ILE A 290 19.42 7.66 2.83
CA ILE A 290 18.50 8.81 2.88
C ILE A 290 19.22 10.16 2.84
N ALA A 291 20.54 10.19 3.03
CA ALA A 291 21.34 11.41 2.97
C ALA A 291 21.81 11.78 1.55
N ASP A 292 21.83 10.82 0.63
CA ASP A 292 22.14 11.01 -0.80
C ASP A 292 20.94 11.65 -1.53
#